data_69e3de815ef0cc84c1b0aab665ac72ce
#
_entry.id   69e3de815ef0cc84c1b0aab665ac72ce
#
_cell.length_a   1.000
_cell.length_b   1.000
_cell.length_c   1.000
_cell.angle_alpha   90.00
_cell.angle_beta   90.00
_cell.angle_gamma   90.00
#
_symmetry.space_group_name_H-M   'P 1'
#
loop_
_entity.id
_entity.type
_entity.pdbx_description
1 polymer ?
#
loop_
_entity_poly.entity_id
_entity_poly.type
_entity_poly.pdbx_seq_one_letter_code
_entity_poly.pdbx_strand_id
1 'polypeptide(L)'
;MRKTLISCFLLGTFVNAFSQNYWKNNTKKTAKLIVTNAATKEKLQDKGYVKFEKFAQPKETDACIFVDPDFKYQKLIGIGGAITDASAETLYKMPKAKQKEILEAYYGKNGLGYTVVRTNMNSCDFSSASYDYVKEGDVSLKSFSVARDEKYKIPMIKEAQKLIGNQFTFYFSPWSPPAWMKSNNSMLKGGRLKDEYYQPWAEYYIKFIKEYEKRGMPVWGLSIQNEPMATQTWESCIYTAEEEGDFLRKNLGPTLWKNGYKDKQVIIWDHNRDLIYQRATTTLQDPETAKYAHGIGYHWYETWNNKTQLFDNLEETQKAFPNMFLAFTEGCKEQFKMDQIYDVSLGELYGRNMLNDFNKGTALWTDWNVLLDETGGPNHVGNFCFAPIIADTRTGEVHYTYEYYYIGHVSKYIKPGSQRIGNSSNRAALISTAFMNENGELVTVIMNESDQDIETYLWIEGQAAKLSAPAHSIQTVVL
;
A
#
# COMPACT_ATOMS: atom_id res chain seq x y z
N MET A 1 -9.25 -71.95 1.95
CA MET A 1 -8.53 -71.19 0.91
C MET A 1 -9.13 -69.80 0.81
N ARG A 2 -8.52 -68.83 1.48
CA ARG A 2 -8.90 -67.41 1.38
C ARG A 2 -7.95 -66.74 0.38
N LYS A 3 -8.51 -66.22 -0.71
CA LYS A 3 -7.75 -65.42 -1.70
C LYS A 3 -7.74 -63.97 -1.21
N THR A 4 -6.55 -63.49 -0.87
CA THR A 4 -6.29 -62.09 -0.55
C THR A 4 -6.08 -61.33 -1.86
N LEU A 5 -6.99 -60.41 -2.19
CA LEU A 5 -6.78 -59.46 -3.27
C LEU A 5 -5.88 -58.34 -2.75
N ILE A 6 -4.69 -58.20 -3.34
CA ILE A 6 -3.80 -57.06 -3.18
C ILE A 6 -4.24 -56.01 -4.20
N SER A 7 -4.83 -54.95 -3.70
CA SER A 7 -5.13 -53.77 -4.53
C SER A 7 -3.92 -52.87 -4.59
N CYS A 8 -3.24 -52.85 -5.73
CA CYS A 8 -2.17 -51.88 -6.03
C CYS A 8 -2.81 -50.52 -6.32
N PHE A 9 -2.71 -49.60 -5.38
CA PHE A 9 -2.96 -48.18 -5.64
C PHE A 9 -1.74 -47.66 -6.42
N LEU A 10 -1.90 -47.44 -7.72
CA LEU A 10 -1.02 -46.58 -8.51
C LEU A 10 -1.24 -45.15 -8.09
N LEU A 11 -0.35 -44.61 -7.26
CA LEU A 11 -0.20 -43.15 -7.12
C LEU A 11 0.34 -42.63 -8.47
N GLY A 12 -0.58 -42.15 -9.29
CA GLY A 12 -0.21 -41.34 -10.45
C GLY A 12 0.31 -40.00 -9.95
N THR A 13 1.64 -39.87 -9.92
CA THR A 13 2.29 -38.54 -9.81
C THR A 13 1.92 -37.75 -11.07
N PHE A 14 0.92 -36.88 -10.97
CA PHE A 14 0.77 -35.82 -11.95
C PHE A 14 1.96 -34.87 -11.78
N VAL A 15 3.02 -35.14 -12.47
CA VAL A 15 4.02 -34.13 -12.79
C VAL A 15 3.32 -33.19 -13.77
N ASN A 16 2.79 -32.10 -13.27
CA ASN A 16 2.37 -30.99 -14.11
C ASN A 16 3.62 -30.49 -14.85
N ALA A 17 3.76 -30.89 -16.09
CA ALA A 17 4.74 -30.32 -17.01
C ALA A 17 4.28 -28.87 -17.34
N PHE A 18 4.52 -27.95 -16.42
CA PHE A 18 4.42 -26.53 -16.68
C PHE A 18 5.77 -26.02 -17.20
N SER A 19 6.04 -26.24 -18.47
CA SER A 19 6.93 -25.37 -19.20
C SER A 19 6.11 -24.71 -20.31
N GLN A 20 5.26 -23.77 -19.96
CA GLN A 20 4.81 -22.80 -20.93
C GLN A 20 5.98 -21.85 -21.16
N ASN A 21 6.73 -22.10 -22.19
CA ASN A 21 7.80 -21.20 -22.59
C ASN A 21 7.18 -19.86 -22.96
N TYR A 22 7.44 -18.83 -22.16
CA TYR A 22 6.93 -17.47 -22.35
C TYR A 22 7.09 -17.01 -23.80
N TRP A 23 8.25 -17.31 -24.43
CA TRP A 23 8.57 -16.91 -25.79
C TRP A 23 7.83 -17.69 -26.87
N LYS A 24 7.16 -18.81 -26.57
CA LYS A 24 6.27 -19.47 -27.53
C LYS A 24 5.00 -18.67 -27.76
N ASN A 25 4.54 -18.01 -26.71
CA ASN A 25 3.29 -17.23 -26.72
C ASN A 25 3.51 -15.75 -26.98
N ASN A 26 4.71 -15.23 -26.69
CA ASN A 26 5.09 -13.84 -26.93
C ASN A 26 6.12 -13.74 -28.05
N THR A 27 5.71 -13.22 -29.18
CA THR A 27 6.58 -12.99 -30.36
C THR A 27 7.33 -11.66 -30.31
N LYS A 28 6.92 -10.75 -29.41
CA LYS A 28 7.63 -9.47 -29.22
C LYS A 28 9.03 -9.71 -28.68
N LYS A 29 10.02 -9.10 -29.31
CA LYS A 29 11.43 -9.18 -28.91
C LYS A 29 11.98 -7.82 -28.49
N THR A 30 11.10 -6.86 -28.26
CA THR A 30 11.45 -5.51 -27.83
C THR A 30 10.59 -5.11 -26.66
N ALA A 31 11.20 -4.56 -25.61
CA ALA A 31 10.53 -4.02 -24.45
C ALA A 31 10.74 -2.52 -24.34
N LYS A 32 9.72 -1.82 -23.88
CA LYS A 32 9.80 -0.39 -23.60
C LYS A 32 10.63 -0.16 -22.35
N LEU A 33 11.54 0.81 -22.38
CA LEU A 33 12.37 1.21 -21.24
C LEU A 33 11.99 2.60 -20.75
N ILE A 34 11.71 2.71 -19.47
CA ILE A 34 11.43 3.98 -18.78
C ILE A 34 12.48 4.16 -17.67
N VAL A 35 12.99 5.37 -17.48
CA VAL A 35 14.06 5.68 -16.52
C VAL A 35 13.75 6.93 -15.71
N THR A 36 14.07 6.88 -14.42
CA THR A 36 14.23 8.05 -13.55
C THR A 36 15.66 8.04 -13.00
N ASN A 37 16.39 9.15 -13.21
CA ASN A 37 17.74 9.34 -12.71
C ASN A 37 17.97 10.81 -12.36
N ALA A 38 18.42 11.08 -11.13
CA ALA A 38 18.60 12.43 -10.64
C ALA A 38 19.77 13.16 -11.34
N ALA A 39 20.86 12.45 -11.62
CA ALA A 39 22.06 13.05 -12.23
C ALA A 39 21.80 13.56 -13.66
N THR A 40 20.99 12.82 -14.42
CA THR A 40 20.60 13.20 -15.79
C THR A 40 19.27 13.97 -15.85
N LYS A 41 18.62 14.20 -14.69
CA LYS A 41 17.30 14.86 -14.55
C LYS A 41 16.17 14.15 -15.30
N GLU A 42 16.32 12.87 -15.56
CA GLU A 42 15.28 12.04 -16.17
C GLU A 42 14.20 11.71 -15.12
N LYS A 43 12.94 11.84 -15.51
CA LYS A 43 11.77 11.68 -14.64
C LYS A 43 10.70 10.90 -15.38
N LEU A 44 10.59 9.59 -15.14
CA LEU A 44 9.73 8.65 -15.90
C LEU A 44 9.97 8.81 -17.41
N GLN A 45 11.22 9.01 -17.80
CA GLN A 45 11.60 9.29 -19.17
C GLN A 45 11.50 8.03 -20.04
N ASP A 46 10.74 8.10 -21.12
CA ASP A 46 10.72 7.09 -22.16
C ASP A 46 12.06 7.08 -22.92
N LYS A 47 12.78 5.95 -22.86
CA LYS A 47 14.07 5.74 -23.52
C LYS A 47 13.93 4.94 -24.84
N GLY A 48 12.69 4.70 -25.30
CA GLY A 48 12.43 3.85 -26.46
C GLY A 48 12.42 2.37 -26.11
N TYR A 49 13.01 1.56 -26.98
CA TYR A 49 12.91 0.11 -26.86
C TYR A 49 14.28 -0.57 -26.74
N VAL A 50 14.36 -1.57 -25.88
CA VAL A 50 15.48 -2.52 -25.78
C VAL A 50 15.11 -3.82 -26.44
N LYS A 51 16.09 -4.48 -27.07
CA LYS A 51 15.86 -5.72 -27.81
C LYS A 51 16.30 -6.93 -27.00
N PHE A 52 15.47 -7.97 -26.98
CA PHE A 52 15.82 -9.28 -26.45
C PHE A 52 16.45 -10.13 -27.55
N GLU A 53 17.58 -10.73 -27.22
CA GLU A 53 18.33 -11.62 -28.11
C GLU A 53 18.59 -12.97 -27.43
N LYS A 54 18.90 -14.01 -28.21
CA LYS A 54 19.28 -15.28 -27.64
C LYS A 54 20.49 -15.08 -26.72
N PHE A 55 20.36 -15.52 -25.50
CA PHE A 55 21.39 -15.43 -24.48
C PHE A 55 21.32 -16.70 -23.67
N ALA A 56 22.34 -17.54 -23.81
CA ALA A 56 22.45 -18.77 -23.07
C ALA A 56 22.53 -18.52 -21.56
N GLN A 57 22.89 -19.43 -20.76
CA GLN A 57 23.06 -19.23 -19.34
C GLN A 57 24.08 -18.11 -19.09
N PRO A 58 23.76 -17.06 -18.33
CA PRO A 58 24.71 -16.00 -17.96
C PRO A 58 25.90 -16.58 -17.19
N LYS A 59 27.07 -15.96 -17.35
CA LYS A 59 28.25 -16.28 -16.55
C LYS A 59 28.12 -15.62 -15.16
N GLU A 60 28.86 -16.13 -14.19
CA GLU A 60 28.94 -15.55 -12.84
C GLU A 60 29.39 -14.08 -12.86
N THR A 61 30.22 -13.70 -13.83
CA THR A 61 30.70 -12.34 -14.02
C THR A 61 29.66 -11.38 -14.60
N ASP A 62 28.62 -11.90 -15.25
CA ASP A 62 27.57 -11.08 -15.84
C ASP A 62 26.60 -10.64 -14.74
N ALA A 63 26.39 -9.32 -14.57
CA ALA A 63 25.28 -8.83 -13.74
C ALA A 63 23.96 -9.15 -14.44
N CYS A 64 23.02 -9.77 -13.73
CA CYS A 64 21.80 -10.27 -14.33
C CYS A 64 20.59 -10.19 -13.39
N ILE A 65 19.47 -9.74 -13.94
CA ILE A 65 18.14 -9.89 -13.34
C ILE A 65 17.46 -11.06 -14.05
N PHE A 66 17.10 -12.09 -13.29
CA PHE A 66 16.39 -13.27 -13.78
C PHE A 66 14.91 -13.11 -13.53
N VAL A 67 14.09 -13.36 -14.56
CA VAL A 67 12.63 -13.35 -14.43
C VAL A 67 12.09 -14.69 -14.92
N ASP A 68 11.22 -15.29 -14.11
CA ASP A 68 10.55 -16.55 -14.40
C ASP A 68 9.01 -16.33 -14.40
N PRO A 69 8.38 -16.27 -15.57
CA PRO A 69 6.95 -16.05 -15.70
C PRO A 69 6.08 -17.21 -15.20
N ASP A 70 6.64 -18.40 -15.05
CA ASP A 70 5.91 -19.60 -14.63
C ASP A 70 5.73 -19.66 -13.09
N PHE A 71 6.64 -19.05 -12.34
CA PHE A 71 6.51 -18.90 -10.88
C PHE A 71 5.57 -17.77 -10.52
N LYS A 72 4.45 -18.09 -9.88
CA LYS A 72 3.38 -17.14 -9.54
C LYS A 72 3.23 -17.02 -8.03
N TYR A 73 3.09 -15.76 -7.56
CA TYR A 73 2.91 -15.41 -6.16
C TYR A 73 1.56 -14.72 -5.95
N GLN A 74 1.50 -13.64 -5.17
CA GLN A 74 0.26 -12.89 -4.91
C GLN A 74 -0.21 -12.10 -6.14
N LYS A 75 -1.53 -11.81 -6.17
CA LYS A 75 -2.11 -10.83 -7.08
C LYS A 75 -2.14 -9.45 -6.43
N LEU A 76 -1.87 -8.41 -7.23
CA LEU A 76 -1.99 -7.04 -6.79
C LEU A 76 -3.46 -6.64 -6.67
N ILE A 77 -3.87 -6.16 -5.49
CA ILE A 77 -5.17 -5.54 -5.24
C ILE A 77 -5.16 -4.11 -5.82
N GLY A 78 -4.13 -3.35 -5.52
CA GLY A 78 -3.95 -2.01 -6.04
C GLY A 78 -2.87 -1.21 -5.32
N ILE A 79 -2.58 -0.04 -5.89
CA ILE A 79 -1.63 0.93 -5.35
C ILE A 79 -2.35 2.27 -5.23
N GLY A 80 -2.10 3.02 -4.15
CA GLY A 80 -2.71 4.32 -3.95
C GLY A 80 -2.13 5.10 -2.79
N GLY A 81 -2.92 6.00 -2.22
CA GLY A 81 -2.49 6.82 -1.11
C GLY A 81 -3.66 7.35 -0.27
N ALA A 82 -3.33 7.99 0.84
CA ALA A 82 -4.32 8.49 1.77
C ALA A 82 -4.79 9.90 1.38
N ILE A 83 -6.10 10.06 1.28
CA ILE A 83 -6.78 11.35 1.26
C ILE A 83 -7.17 11.66 2.70
N THR A 84 -6.30 12.39 3.41
CA THR A 84 -6.54 12.92 4.75
C THR A 84 -7.24 14.27 4.71
N ASP A 85 -7.59 14.81 5.87
CA ASP A 85 -8.09 16.20 5.96
C ASP A 85 -7.05 17.18 5.41
N ALA A 86 -5.75 16.97 5.72
CA ALA A 86 -4.66 17.81 5.24
C ALA A 86 -4.55 17.81 3.72
N SER A 87 -4.57 16.62 3.09
CA SER A 87 -4.51 16.50 1.63
C SER A 87 -5.68 17.21 0.96
N ALA A 88 -6.90 17.01 1.50
CA ALA A 88 -8.09 17.62 0.95
C ALA A 88 -8.12 19.13 1.17
N GLU A 89 -7.75 19.62 2.34
CA GLU A 89 -7.70 21.05 2.64
C GLU A 89 -6.66 21.77 1.77
N THR A 90 -5.48 21.19 1.60
CA THR A 90 -4.42 21.70 0.71
C THR A 90 -4.90 21.80 -0.73
N LEU A 91 -5.55 20.72 -1.24
CA LEU A 91 -6.08 20.71 -2.61
C LEU A 91 -7.03 21.90 -2.85
N TYR A 92 -7.98 22.13 -1.94
CA TYR A 92 -8.99 23.17 -2.13
C TYR A 92 -8.49 24.59 -1.86
N LYS A 93 -7.29 24.77 -1.29
CA LYS A 93 -6.58 26.05 -1.24
C LYS A 93 -5.90 26.40 -2.57
N MET A 94 -5.62 25.41 -3.43
CA MET A 94 -4.97 25.62 -4.72
C MET A 94 -5.94 26.21 -5.76
N PRO A 95 -5.43 26.94 -6.79
CA PRO A 95 -6.23 27.36 -7.94
C PRO A 95 -6.90 26.18 -8.64
N LYS A 96 -8.10 26.34 -9.20
CA LYS A 96 -8.89 25.25 -9.83
C LYS A 96 -8.12 24.46 -10.89
N ALA A 97 -7.29 25.14 -11.71
CA ALA A 97 -6.45 24.47 -12.70
C ALA A 97 -5.43 23.53 -12.03
N LYS A 98 -4.87 23.93 -10.88
CA LYS A 98 -3.91 23.14 -10.11
C LYS A 98 -4.57 22.00 -9.35
N GLN A 99 -5.80 22.19 -8.85
CA GLN A 99 -6.59 21.08 -8.28
C GLN A 99 -6.76 19.96 -9.32
N LYS A 100 -7.14 20.33 -10.55
CA LYS A 100 -7.28 19.37 -11.65
C LYS A 100 -5.94 18.70 -11.99
N GLU A 101 -4.86 19.47 -12.10
CA GLU A 101 -3.50 18.96 -12.37
C GLU A 101 -3.10 17.89 -11.34
N ILE A 102 -3.28 18.16 -10.06
CA ILE A 102 -2.92 17.26 -8.96
C ILE A 102 -3.76 15.97 -9.01
N LEU A 103 -5.07 16.09 -9.17
CA LEU A 103 -5.95 14.92 -9.26
C LEU A 103 -5.64 14.04 -10.48
N GLU A 104 -5.40 14.66 -11.64
CA GLU A 104 -4.98 13.95 -12.86
C GLU A 104 -3.60 13.30 -12.71
N ALA A 105 -2.67 13.92 -11.98
CA ALA A 105 -1.34 13.37 -11.71
C ALA A 105 -1.41 12.05 -10.93
N TYR A 106 -2.34 11.90 -9.99
CA TYR A 106 -2.53 10.67 -9.25
C TYR A 106 -3.45 9.67 -9.93
N TYR A 107 -4.65 10.10 -10.29
CA TYR A 107 -5.77 9.24 -10.64
C TYR A 107 -6.11 9.24 -12.14
N GLY A 108 -5.59 10.19 -12.89
CA GLY A 108 -5.82 10.30 -14.33
C GLY A 108 -5.12 9.21 -15.15
N LYS A 109 -5.60 8.98 -16.37
CA LYS A 109 -5.07 7.96 -17.29
C LYS A 109 -3.56 8.06 -17.53
N ASN A 110 -3.02 9.28 -17.56
CA ASN A 110 -1.59 9.55 -17.78
C ASN A 110 -0.82 9.80 -16.47
N GLY A 111 -1.50 9.81 -15.35
CA GLY A 111 -0.92 9.98 -14.01
C GLY A 111 -0.26 8.72 -13.48
N LEU A 112 -0.14 8.63 -12.15
CA LEU A 112 0.40 7.45 -11.46
C LEU A 112 -0.48 6.21 -11.61
N GLY A 113 -1.79 6.40 -11.90
CA GLY A 113 -2.75 5.31 -11.99
C GLY A 113 -3.11 4.71 -10.63
N TYR A 114 -3.15 5.54 -9.60
CA TYR A 114 -3.63 5.14 -8.29
C TYR A 114 -5.08 4.66 -8.36
N THR A 115 -5.36 3.53 -7.72
CA THR A 115 -6.70 2.93 -7.64
C THR A 115 -7.19 2.78 -6.21
N VAL A 116 -6.28 2.87 -5.24
CA VAL A 116 -6.58 2.73 -3.82
C VAL A 116 -6.64 4.10 -3.16
N VAL A 117 -7.66 4.30 -2.33
CA VAL A 117 -7.82 5.49 -1.49
C VAL A 117 -8.02 5.04 -0.06
N ARG A 118 -7.15 5.47 0.85
CA ARG A 118 -7.31 5.37 2.31
C ARG A 118 -7.82 6.69 2.85
N THR A 119 -8.61 6.67 3.94
CA THR A 119 -8.97 7.88 4.67
C THR A 119 -9.11 7.62 6.17
N ASN A 120 -9.00 8.68 6.97
CA ASN A 120 -9.19 8.61 8.41
C ASN A 120 -10.68 8.65 8.79
N MET A 121 -11.09 7.79 9.72
CA MET A 121 -12.34 7.89 10.47
C MET A 121 -12.07 8.66 11.77
N ASN A 122 -12.78 9.75 12.03
CA ASN A 122 -12.43 10.80 12.97
C ASN A 122 -11.15 11.55 12.56
N SER A 123 -10.64 12.43 13.42
CA SER A 123 -9.37 13.11 13.18
C SER A 123 -8.15 12.20 13.28
N CYS A 124 -7.07 12.61 12.63
CA CYS A 124 -5.72 12.12 12.79
C CYS A 124 -4.78 13.32 12.95
N ASP A 125 -3.47 13.09 13.09
CA ASP A 125 -2.45 14.16 13.15
C ASP A 125 -2.52 15.11 11.93
N PHE A 126 -2.82 14.60 10.73
CA PHE A 126 -3.04 15.36 9.51
C PHE A 126 -4.48 15.88 9.35
N SER A 127 -5.07 16.29 10.46
CA SER A 127 -6.28 17.10 10.54
C SER A 127 -5.94 18.49 11.10
N SER A 128 -6.79 19.47 10.85
CA SER A 128 -6.59 20.84 11.38
C SER A 128 -6.89 20.99 12.87
N ALA A 129 -7.57 19.99 13.47
CA ALA A 129 -7.87 19.87 14.91
C ALA A 129 -8.42 18.48 15.20
N SER A 130 -8.41 18.06 16.46
CA SER A 130 -9.12 16.86 16.91
C SER A 130 -10.62 17.01 16.73
N TYR A 131 -11.28 15.99 16.23
CA TYR A 131 -12.75 15.91 16.10
C TYR A 131 -13.22 14.45 16.04
N ASP A 132 -14.47 14.24 16.37
CA ASP A 132 -15.23 13.02 16.12
C ASP A 132 -16.60 13.33 15.49
N TYR A 133 -17.39 12.31 15.18
CA TYR A 133 -18.66 12.47 14.45
C TYR A 133 -19.91 12.43 15.34
N VAL A 134 -19.76 12.38 16.68
CA VAL A 134 -20.88 12.28 17.63
C VAL A 134 -20.77 13.34 18.71
N LYS A 135 -21.91 13.67 19.32
CA LYS A 135 -21.90 14.52 20.53
C LYS A 135 -21.38 13.68 21.71
N GLU A 136 -20.70 14.37 22.62
CA GLU A 136 -20.18 13.75 23.85
C GLU A 136 -21.30 12.99 24.59
N GLY A 137 -20.99 11.72 24.95
CA GLY A 137 -21.92 10.86 25.69
C GLY A 137 -23.08 10.26 24.89
N ASP A 138 -23.18 10.52 23.58
CA ASP A 138 -24.24 9.91 22.75
C ASP A 138 -23.94 8.44 22.39
N VAL A 139 -24.12 7.55 23.35
CA VAL A 139 -23.94 6.10 23.17
C VAL A 139 -24.85 5.52 22.07
N SER A 140 -25.99 6.17 21.82
CA SER A 140 -26.96 5.72 20.81
C SER A 140 -26.59 6.13 19.38
N LEU A 141 -25.53 6.94 19.21
CA LEU A 141 -25.02 7.45 17.94
C LEU A 141 -26.10 8.17 17.10
N LYS A 142 -27.12 8.77 17.73
CA LYS A 142 -28.17 9.51 17.02
C LYS A 142 -27.64 10.82 16.42
N SER A 143 -26.63 11.42 17.06
CA SER A 143 -26.00 12.64 16.60
C SER A 143 -24.91 12.43 15.55
N PHE A 144 -24.65 11.15 15.15
CA PHE A 144 -23.58 10.84 14.21
C PHE A 144 -23.72 11.60 12.89
N SER A 145 -22.67 12.34 12.51
CA SER A 145 -22.68 13.15 11.31
C SER A 145 -21.26 13.34 10.72
N VAL A 146 -21.09 13.02 9.46
CA VAL A 146 -19.87 13.28 8.68
C VAL A 146 -19.92 14.63 7.94
N ALA A 147 -20.77 15.57 8.37
CA ALA A 147 -20.93 16.87 7.72
C ALA A 147 -19.62 17.67 7.62
N ARG A 148 -18.68 17.47 8.55
CA ARG A 148 -17.36 18.07 8.49
C ARG A 148 -16.59 17.64 7.25
N ASP A 149 -16.67 16.36 6.88
CA ASP A 149 -15.95 15.78 5.74
C ASP A 149 -16.50 16.30 4.41
N GLU A 150 -17.75 16.77 4.39
CA GLU A 150 -18.38 17.33 3.18
C GLU A 150 -17.72 18.62 2.69
N LYS A 151 -16.92 19.27 3.55
CA LYS A 151 -16.26 20.52 3.16
C LYS A 151 -15.13 20.27 2.15
N TYR A 152 -14.31 19.27 2.37
CA TYR A 152 -13.10 19.01 1.57
C TYR A 152 -12.88 17.51 1.26
N LYS A 153 -12.90 16.65 2.27
CA LYS A 153 -12.49 15.24 2.18
C LYS A 153 -13.39 14.44 1.22
N ILE A 154 -14.70 14.45 1.45
CA ILE A 154 -15.67 13.78 0.58
C ILE A 154 -15.61 14.30 -0.87
N PRO A 155 -15.58 15.61 -1.15
CA PRO A 155 -15.42 16.12 -2.50
C PRO A 155 -14.14 15.63 -3.20
N MET A 156 -12.99 15.63 -2.52
CA MET A 156 -11.73 15.16 -3.10
C MET A 156 -11.79 13.65 -3.42
N ILE A 157 -12.32 12.83 -2.49
CA ILE A 157 -12.48 11.38 -2.70
C ILE A 157 -13.40 11.10 -3.91
N LYS A 158 -14.47 11.87 -4.08
CA LYS A 158 -15.37 11.74 -5.24
C LYS A 158 -14.70 12.09 -6.56
N GLU A 159 -13.89 13.13 -6.60
CA GLU A 159 -13.13 13.46 -7.81
C GLU A 159 -12.11 12.36 -8.13
N ALA A 160 -11.42 11.83 -7.12
CA ALA A 160 -10.54 10.66 -7.28
C ALA A 160 -11.32 9.45 -7.81
N GLN A 161 -12.44 9.09 -7.18
CA GLN A 161 -13.31 7.99 -7.62
C GLN A 161 -13.76 8.13 -9.06
N LYS A 162 -14.14 9.33 -9.49
CA LYS A 162 -14.55 9.62 -10.86
C LYS A 162 -13.44 9.36 -11.88
N LEU A 163 -12.19 9.70 -11.54
CA LEU A 163 -11.03 9.47 -12.41
C LEU A 163 -10.61 8.00 -12.44
N ILE A 164 -10.69 7.30 -11.30
CA ILE A 164 -10.35 5.87 -11.16
C ILE A 164 -11.40 4.98 -11.84
N GLY A 165 -12.67 5.32 -11.73
CA GLY A 165 -13.77 4.52 -12.29
C GLY A 165 -13.98 3.21 -11.55
N ASN A 166 -14.17 2.12 -12.31
CA ASN A 166 -14.54 0.80 -11.75
C ASN A 166 -13.47 0.12 -10.88
N GLN A 167 -12.23 0.60 -10.93
CA GLN A 167 -11.11 0.04 -10.12
C GLN A 167 -10.98 0.72 -8.75
N PHE A 168 -11.92 1.58 -8.37
CA PHE A 168 -11.89 2.31 -7.12
C PHE A 168 -11.95 1.38 -5.90
N THR A 169 -10.85 1.32 -5.17
CA THR A 169 -10.72 0.56 -3.91
C THR A 169 -10.61 1.56 -2.76
N PHE A 170 -11.62 1.61 -1.90
CA PHE A 170 -11.72 2.61 -0.83
C PHE A 170 -11.80 1.95 0.54
N TYR A 171 -10.89 2.30 1.44
CA TYR A 171 -10.90 1.83 2.82
C TYR A 171 -10.57 2.94 3.81
N PHE A 172 -10.84 2.71 5.08
CA PHE A 172 -10.59 3.67 6.13
C PHE A 172 -9.97 3.04 7.38
N SER A 173 -9.30 3.88 8.17
CA SER A 173 -8.73 3.52 9.47
C SER A 173 -9.11 4.55 10.51
N PRO A 174 -9.48 4.15 11.75
CA PRO A 174 -9.62 5.08 12.88
C PRO A 174 -8.28 5.28 13.58
N TRP A 175 -7.99 6.51 13.99
CA TRP A 175 -6.86 6.82 14.88
C TRP A 175 -7.27 6.77 16.35
N SER A 176 -8.50 7.18 16.66
CA SER A 176 -9.03 7.13 18.02
C SER A 176 -10.55 7.09 18.04
N PRO A 177 -11.16 6.33 18.96
CA PRO A 177 -12.54 6.56 19.35
C PRO A 177 -12.74 7.96 19.95
N PRO A 178 -13.99 8.45 20.07
CA PRO A 178 -14.30 9.67 20.81
C PRO A 178 -13.72 9.66 22.23
N ALA A 179 -13.26 10.80 22.72
CA ALA A 179 -12.56 10.93 24.00
C ALA A 179 -13.29 10.27 25.17
N TRP A 180 -14.60 10.44 25.25
CA TRP A 180 -15.43 9.90 26.34
C TRP A 180 -15.55 8.37 26.33
N MET A 181 -15.28 7.71 25.20
CA MET A 181 -15.21 6.24 25.11
C MET A 181 -13.88 5.66 25.60
N LYS A 182 -12.87 6.51 25.87
CA LYS A 182 -11.51 6.06 26.20
C LYS A 182 -11.18 6.19 27.68
N SER A 183 -10.28 5.31 28.17
CA SER A 183 -9.86 5.25 29.57
C SER A 183 -9.16 6.52 30.07
N ASN A 184 -8.51 7.26 29.16
CA ASN A 184 -7.83 8.53 29.44
C ASN A 184 -8.70 9.78 29.16
N ASN A 185 -9.95 9.60 28.75
CA ASN A 185 -10.88 10.66 28.34
C ASN A 185 -10.27 11.67 27.34
N SER A 186 -9.43 11.19 26.43
CA SER A 186 -8.76 11.99 25.40
C SER A 186 -8.63 11.17 24.12
N MET A 187 -8.78 11.81 22.97
CA MET A 187 -8.46 11.17 21.69
C MET A 187 -6.94 10.99 21.51
N LEU A 188 -6.14 11.84 22.14
CA LEU A 188 -4.68 11.85 22.08
C LEU A 188 -4.05 10.94 23.12
N LYS A 189 -2.74 10.64 22.94
CA LYS A 189 -1.88 10.01 23.94
C LYS A 189 -2.34 8.62 24.37
N GLY A 190 -2.67 7.77 23.41
CA GLY A 190 -3.04 6.38 23.67
C GLY A 190 -4.36 6.27 24.45
N GLY A 191 -4.34 5.59 25.57
CA GLY A 191 -5.55 5.14 26.26
C GLY A 191 -6.18 3.93 25.59
N ARG A 192 -7.15 3.31 26.24
CA ARG A 192 -7.86 2.11 25.75
C ARG A 192 -9.32 2.40 25.57
N LEU A 193 -9.99 1.71 24.65
CA LEU A 193 -11.44 1.71 24.59
C LEU A 193 -11.98 1.08 25.88
N LYS A 194 -12.97 1.72 26.52
CA LYS A 194 -13.62 1.15 27.72
C LYS A 194 -14.57 0.03 27.31
N ASP A 195 -14.67 -1.02 28.11
CA ASP A 195 -15.42 -2.24 27.80
C ASP A 195 -16.90 -1.97 27.46
N GLU A 196 -17.52 -1.04 28.19
CA GLU A 196 -18.92 -0.65 27.96
C GLU A 196 -19.17 0.00 26.60
N TYR A 197 -18.12 0.44 25.91
CA TYR A 197 -18.23 1.09 24.58
C TYR A 197 -17.79 0.23 23.42
N TYR A 198 -17.43 -1.05 23.61
CA TYR A 198 -17.04 -1.94 22.52
C TYR A 198 -18.15 -2.08 21.49
N GLN A 199 -19.38 -2.32 21.92
CA GLN A 199 -20.51 -2.43 20.97
C GLN A 199 -20.90 -1.09 20.34
N PRO A 200 -21.03 0.05 21.07
CA PRO A 200 -21.21 1.36 20.45
C PRO A 200 -20.11 1.72 19.44
N TRP A 201 -18.84 1.38 19.71
CA TRP A 201 -17.76 1.62 18.79
C TRP A 201 -17.86 0.77 17.52
N ALA A 202 -18.27 -0.50 17.62
CA ALA A 202 -18.56 -1.32 16.44
C ALA A 202 -19.71 -0.75 15.60
N GLU A 203 -20.78 -0.24 16.22
CA GLU A 203 -21.88 0.43 15.51
C GLU A 203 -21.42 1.77 14.86
N TYR A 204 -20.40 2.42 15.41
CA TYR A 204 -19.83 3.64 14.85
C TYR A 204 -19.22 3.40 13.46
N TYR A 205 -18.52 2.26 13.27
CA TYR A 205 -18.02 1.85 11.95
C TYR A 205 -19.15 1.68 10.95
N ILE A 206 -20.26 1.06 11.39
CA ILE A 206 -21.44 0.89 10.53
C ILE A 206 -22.03 2.24 10.12
N LYS A 207 -22.09 3.21 11.03
CA LYS A 207 -22.55 4.56 10.72
C LYS A 207 -21.65 5.22 9.68
N PHE A 208 -20.34 5.13 9.84
CA PHE A 208 -19.38 5.67 8.88
C PHE A 208 -19.54 5.04 7.50
N ILE A 209 -19.57 3.71 7.41
CA ILE A 209 -19.77 2.99 6.14
C ILE A 209 -21.06 3.47 5.47
N LYS A 210 -22.19 3.46 6.19
CA LYS A 210 -23.50 3.88 5.65
C LYS A 210 -23.48 5.32 5.13
N GLU A 211 -22.84 6.24 5.86
CA GLU A 211 -22.80 7.65 5.44
C GLU A 211 -21.94 7.87 4.20
N TYR A 212 -20.83 7.15 4.05
CA TYR A 212 -19.99 7.22 2.85
C TYR A 212 -20.65 6.52 1.66
N GLU A 213 -21.21 5.32 1.84
CA GLU A 213 -21.93 4.60 0.77
C GLU A 213 -23.18 5.34 0.29
N LYS A 214 -23.94 5.97 1.20
CA LYS A 214 -25.07 6.86 0.85
C LYS A 214 -24.65 8.00 -0.07
N ARG A 215 -23.40 8.43 0.00
CA ARG A 215 -22.82 9.47 -0.86
C ARG A 215 -22.21 8.92 -2.14
N GLY A 216 -22.38 7.62 -2.43
CA GLY A 216 -21.91 6.95 -3.63
C GLY A 216 -20.45 6.53 -3.60
N MET A 217 -19.83 6.46 -2.42
CA MET A 217 -18.47 5.96 -2.23
C MET A 217 -18.51 4.57 -1.60
N PRO A 218 -18.48 3.49 -2.38
CA PRO A 218 -18.54 2.13 -1.86
C PRO A 218 -17.29 1.84 -1.03
N VAL A 219 -17.49 1.43 0.21
CA VAL A 219 -16.38 1.04 1.10
C VAL A 219 -15.97 -0.39 0.78
N TRP A 220 -14.72 -0.59 0.41
CA TRP A 220 -14.13 -1.90 0.18
C TRP A 220 -13.69 -2.58 1.49
N GLY A 221 -13.10 -1.80 2.40
CA GLY A 221 -12.54 -2.36 3.62
C GLY A 221 -12.27 -1.33 4.72
N LEU A 222 -11.71 -1.81 5.80
CA LEU A 222 -11.34 -1.01 6.97
C LEU A 222 -10.20 -1.67 7.73
N SER A 223 -9.40 -0.91 8.47
CA SER A 223 -8.59 -1.47 9.54
C SER A 223 -9.26 -1.27 10.91
N ILE A 224 -8.94 -2.15 11.85
CA ILE A 224 -9.54 -2.10 13.19
C ILE A 224 -9.06 -0.86 13.94
N GLN A 225 -7.77 -0.56 13.87
CA GLN A 225 -7.15 0.57 14.54
C GLN A 225 -5.84 0.92 13.87
N ASN A 226 -5.63 2.20 13.54
CA ASN A 226 -4.31 2.68 13.14
C ASN A 226 -3.34 2.60 14.33
N GLU A 227 -2.20 1.96 14.15
CA GLU A 227 -1.10 1.86 15.10
C GLU A 227 -1.51 1.48 16.54
N PRO A 228 -2.11 0.30 16.76
CA PRO A 228 -2.71 -0.09 18.04
C PRO A 228 -1.71 -0.25 19.22
N MET A 229 -0.41 -0.10 18.97
CA MET A 229 0.61 -0.12 20.04
C MET A 229 1.29 1.25 20.25
N ALA A 230 0.96 2.26 19.44
CA ALA A 230 1.60 3.57 19.55
C ALA A 230 0.84 4.50 20.49
N THR A 231 1.53 5.00 21.51
CA THR A 231 1.07 6.12 22.33
C THR A 231 1.62 7.41 21.75
N GLN A 232 0.87 8.00 20.84
CA GLN A 232 1.29 9.17 20.10
C GLN A 232 0.86 10.48 20.78
N THR A 233 1.51 11.60 20.45
CA THR A 233 1.07 12.95 20.88
C THR A 233 -0.22 13.40 20.21
N TRP A 234 -0.64 12.69 19.17
CA TRP A 234 -1.88 12.86 18.41
C TRP A 234 -2.90 11.76 18.73
N GLU A 235 -3.96 11.67 17.93
CA GLU A 235 -5.00 10.66 18.05
C GLU A 235 -4.39 9.26 18.01
N SER A 236 -4.67 8.47 19.03
CA SER A 236 -4.18 7.10 19.17
C SER A 236 -5.02 6.33 20.18
N CYS A 237 -5.10 5.02 20.00
CA CYS A 237 -5.80 4.12 20.92
C CYS A 237 -5.06 2.79 20.99
N ILE A 238 -4.82 2.30 22.18
CA ILE A 238 -4.04 1.08 22.42
C ILE A 238 -4.96 -0.13 22.46
N TYR A 239 -4.55 -1.16 21.72
CA TYR A 239 -5.09 -2.52 21.81
C TYR A 239 -3.93 -3.51 21.93
N THR A 240 -4.03 -4.46 22.84
CA THR A 240 -3.19 -5.67 22.76
C THR A 240 -3.70 -6.53 21.58
N ALA A 241 -2.95 -7.57 21.22
CA ALA A 241 -3.38 -8.48 20.15
C ALA A 241 -4.68 -9.21 20.52
N GLU A 242 -4.79 -9.56 21.81
CA GLU A 242 -5.99 -10.20 22.37
C GLU A 242 -7.20 -9.26 22.40
N GLU A 243 -7.01 -8.00 22.79
CA GLU A 243 -8.08 -6.98 22.80
C GLU A 243 -8.56 -6.67 21.39
N GLU A 244 -7.65 -6.57 20.41
CA GLU A 244 -7.98 -6.40 18.98
C GLU A 244 -8.79 -7.60 18.47
N GLY A 245 -8.33 -8.82 18.76
CA GLY A 245 -9.01 -10.05 18.39
C GLY A 245 -10.39 -10.20 19.06
N ASP A 246 -10.49 -9.86 20.34
CA ASP A 246 -11.75 -9.89 21.08
C ASP A 246 -12.76 -8.87 20.57
N PHE A 247 -12.33 -7.64 20.27
CA PHE A 247 -13.18 -6.63 19.66
C PHE A 247 -13.69 -7.08 18.27
N LEU A 248 -12.81 -7.65 17.45
CA LEU A 248 -13.20 -8.19 16.15
C LEU A 248 -14.22 -9.33 16.30
N ARG A 249 -13.92 -10.31 17.16
CA ARG A 249 -14.74 -11.52 17.32
C ARG A 249 -16.09 -11.25 17.97
N LYS A 250 -16.11 -10.45 19.04
CA LYS A 250 -17.31 -10.26 19.89
C LYS A 250 -18.21 -9.13 19.40
N ASN A 251 -17.66 -8.11 18.75
CA ASN A 251 -18.38 -6.88 18.44
C ASN A 251 -18.33 -6.53 16.95
N LEU A 252 -17.16 -6.16 16.39
CA LEU A 252 -17.08 -5.59 15.05
C LEU A 252 -17.49 -6.57 13.96
N GLY A 253 -16.95 -7.79 13.95
CA GLY A 253 -17.25 -8.81 12.94
C GLY A 253 -18.72 -9.19 12.89
N PRO A 254 -19.36 -9.60 14.03
CA PRO A 254 -20.79 -9.87 14.09
C PRO A 254 -21.64 -8.66 13.68
N THR A 255 -21.22 -7.44 14.04
CA THR A 255 -21.96 -6.21 13.70
C THR A 255 -21.89 -5.92 12.20
N LEU A 256 -20.74 -6.09 11.57
CA LEU A 256 -20.59 -5.99 10.11
C LEU A 256 -21.51 -7.01 9.42
N TRP A 257 -21.44 -8.27 9.78
CA TRP A 257 -22.24 -9.32 9.14
C TRP A 257 -23.74 -9.12 9.32
N LYS A 258 -24.19 -8.73 10.52
CA LYS A 258 -25.59 -8.40 10.82
C LYS A 258 -26.13 -7.25 9.96
N ASN A 259 -25.26 -6.29 9.60
CA ASN A 259 -25.63 -5.16 8.75
C ASN A 259 -25.44 -5.42 7.24
N GLY A 260 -25.14 -6.67 6.82
CA GLY A 260 -24.99 -7.04 5.41
C GLY A 260 -23.61 -6.78 4.83
N TYR A 261 -22.60 -6.48 5.65
CA TYR A 261 -21.22 -6.11 5.26
C TYR A 261 -20.24 -7.28 5.42
N LYS A 262 -20.67 -8.49 5.06
CA LYS A 262 -19.82 -9.67 5.12
C LYS A 262 -18.66 -9.64 4.12
N ASP A 263 -18.82 -8.90 3.05
CA ASP A 263 -17.85 -8.73 1.95
C ASP A 263 -16.76 -7.68 2.25
N LYS A 264 -16.93 -6.88 3.30
CA LYS A 264 -15.94 -5.85 3.64
C LYS A 264 -14.65 -6.46 4.15
N GLN A 265 -13.53 -5.99 3.59
CA GLN A 265 -12.20 -6.48 3.95
C GLN A 265 -11.78 -5.87 5.30
N VAL A 266 -11.59 -6.69 6.31
CA VAL A 266 -11.12 -6.26 7.62
C VAL A 266 -9.63 -6.52 7.73
N ILE A 267 -8.88 -5.46 7.99
CA ILE A 267 -7.42 -5.47 8.14
C ILE A 267 -7.08 -5.36 9.63
N ILE A 268 -6.28 -6.30 10.12
CA ILE A 268 -5.75 -6.30 11.49
C ILE A 268 -4.37 -5.66 11.53
N TRP A 269 -3.89 -5.32 12.71
CA TRP A 269 -2.58 -4.77 13.02
C TRP A 269 -2.43 -3.31 12.56
N ASP A 270 -2.24 -3.03 11.28
CA ASP A 270 -2.10 -1.67 10.75
C ASP A 270 -1.01 -0.84 11.46
N HIS A 271 0.18 -1.45 11.70
CA HIS A 271 1.33 -0.86 12.38
C HIS A 271 2.65 -1.44 11.82
N ASN A 272 3.81 -1.20 12.45
CA ASN A 272 5.12 -1.50 11.87
C ASN A 272 5.40 -3.01 11.64
N ARG A 273 6.30 -3.30 10.68
CA ARG A 273 6.74 -4.66 10.30
C ARG A 273 7.41 -5.44 11.42
N ASP A 274 7.97 -4.76 12.41
CA ASP A 274 8.74 -5.40 13.49
C ASP A 274 7.95 -6.44 14.28
N LEU A 275 6.68 -6.19 14.56
CA LEU A 275 5.81 -7.09 15.33
C LEU A 275 4.71 -7.75 14.53
N ILE A 276 4.69 -7.60 13.20
CA ILE A 276 3.60 -8.09 12.34
C ILE A 276 3.31 -9.58 12.54
N TYR A 277 4.36 -10.42 12.60
CA TYR A 277 4.22 -11.86 12.77
C TYR A 277 3.61 -12.23 14.12
N GLN A 278 4.15 -11.66 15.22
CA GLN A 278 3.67 -11.92 16.55
C GLN A 278 2.23 -11.45 16.75
N ARG A 279 1.89 -10.25 16.24
CA ARG A 279 0.53 -9.68 16.32
C ARG A 279 -0.47 -10.52 15.55
N ALA A 280 -0.16 -10.87 14.30
CA ALA A 280 -1.01 -11.72 13.48
C ALA A 280 -1.23 -13.08 14.14
N THR A 281 -0.17 -13.71 14.65
CA THR A 281 -0.26 -15.01 15.32
C THR A 281 -1.20 -14.95 16.52
N THR A 282 -1.05 -13.96 17.40
CA THR A 282 -1.89 -13.85 18.60
C THR A 282 -3.33 -13.49 18.25
N THR A 283 -3.55 -12.52 17.33
CA THR A 283 -4.90 -12.08 16.95
C THR A 283 -5.67 -13.18 16.23
N LEU A 284 -5.00 -13.98 15.36
CA LEU A 284 -5.64 -14.95 14.49
C LEU A 284 -5.60 -16.40 15.02
N GLN A 285 -5.01 -16.66 16.20
CA GLN A 285 -4.95 -18.02 16.77
C GLN A 285 -6.33 -18.62 17.04
N ASP A 286 -7.35 -17.78 17.31
CA ASP A 286 -8.74 -18.20 17.47
C ASP A 286 -9.44 -18.20 16.10
N PRO A 287 -9.90 -19.36 15.58
CA PRO A 287 -10.64 -19.45 14.33
C PRO A 287 -11.91 -18.60 14.29
N GLU A 288 -12.53 -18.37 15.45
CA GLU A 288 -13.71 -17.51 15.56
C GLU A 288 -13.37 -16.03 15.37
N THR A 289 -12.14 -15.62 15.62
CA THR A 289 -11.62 -14.31 15.26
C THR A 289 -11.20 -14.27 13.79
N ALA A 290 -10.43 -15.27 13.36
CA ALA A 290 -9.84 -15.34 12.02
C ALA A 290 -10.90 -15.30 10.89
N LYS A 291 -12.10 -15.84 11.11
CA LYS A 291 -13.18 -15.79 10.10
C LYS A 291 -13.65 -14.39 9.71
N TYR A 292 -13.35 -13.38 10.50
CA TYR A 292 -13.71 -11.98 10.23
C TYR A 292 -12.56 -11.17 9.66
N ALA A 293 -11.33 -11.67 9.74
CA ALA A 293 -10.13 -11.00 9.21
C ALA A 293 -9.89 -11.41 7.74
N HIS A 294 -9.34 -10.49 6.94
CA HIS A 294 -9.07 -10.70 5.52
C HIS A 294 -7.64 -10.34 5.16
N GLY A 295 -7.04 -9.37 5.84
CA GLY A 295 -5.69 -8.90 5.59
C GLY A 295 -4.96 -8.48 6.86
N ILE A 296 -3.63 -8.38 6.73
CA ILE A 296 -2.72 -7.93 7.78
C ILE A 296 -2.06 -6.67 7.25
N GLY A 297 -2.36 -5.53 7.89
CA GLY A 297 -1.83 -4.22 7.53
C GLY A 297 -0.49 -3.96 8.19
N TYR A 298 0.38 -3.19 7.51
CA TYR A 298 1.64 -2.79 8.10
C TYR A 298 2.15 -1.43 7.56
N HIS A 299 3.03 -0.79 8.36
CA HIS A 299 3.76 0.44 8.11
C HIS A 299 5.27 0.18 8.06
N TRP A 300 6.06 1.18 7.75
CA TRP A 300 7.53 1.06 7.63
C TRP A 300 8.34 1.84 8.66
N TYR A 301 7.72 2.28 9.76
CA TYR A 301 8.38 3.14 10.74
C TYR A 301 9.23 2.39 11.79
N GLU A 302 9.40 1.06 11.66
CA GLU A 302 10.24 0.26 12.56
C GLU A 302 11.71 0.71 12.61
N THR A 303 12.14 1.49 11.62
CA THR A 303 13.52 2.02 11.53
C THR A 303 13.87 3.04 12.61
N TRP A 304 12.90 3.56 13.35
CA TRP A 304 13.13 4.48 14.47
C TRP A 304 14.06 3.88 15.55
N ASN A 305 14.03 2.58 15.73
CA ASN A 305 14.79 1.87 16.77
C ASN A 305 16.22 1.53 16.32
N ASN A 306 16.41 0.97 15.12
CA ASN A 306 17.72 0.44 14.70
C ASN A 306 18.11 0.78 13.26
N LYS A 307 17.31 1.58 12.55
CA LYS A 307 17.47 1.96 11.15
C LYS A 307 17.46 0.78 10.15
N THR A 308 17.06 -0.41 10.57
CA THR A 308 16.98 -1.60 9.71
C THR A 308 15.54 -1.91 9.37
N GLN A 309 15.28 -2.14 8.09
CA GLN A 309 13.98 -2.56 7.59
C GLN A 309 13.83 -4.09 7.70
N LEU A 310 12.72 -4.55 8.27
CA LEU A 310 12.50 -5.95 8.63
C LEU A 310 11.59 -6.66 7.61
N PHE A 311 11.98 -6.63 6.34
CA PHE A 311 11.21 -7.25 5.25
C PHE A 311 10.96 -8.75 5.42
N ASP A 312 11.87 -9.49 6.07
CA ASP A 312 11.72 -10.93 6.25
C ASP A 312 10.53 -11.29 7.16
N ASN A 313 10.13 -10.40 8.07
CA ASN A 313 8.92 -10.58 8.88
C ASN A 313 7.65 -10.65 8.02
N LEU A 314 7.61 -9.96 6.88
CA LEU A 314 6.49 -10.04 5.92
C LEU A 314 6.43 -11.43 5.29
N GLU A 315 7.58 -11.96 4.86
CA GLU A 315 7.66 -13.28 4.25
C GLU A 315 7.23 -14.39 5.23
N GLU A 316 7.69 -14.33 6.47
CA GLU A 316 7.29 -15.29 7.51
C GLU A 316 5.80 -15.16 7.84
N THR A 317 5.27 -13.94 7.88
CA THR A 317 3.84 -13.70 8.08
C THR A 317 3.02 -14.26 6.92
N GLN A 318 3.43 -14.02 5.66
CA GLN A 318 2.74 -14.55 4.49
C GLN A 318 2.76 -16.09 4.44
N LYS A 319 3.87 -16.72 4.83
CA LYS A 319 3.96 -18.19 4.92
C LYS A 319 3.03 -18.76 5.99
N ALA A 320 2.94 -18.09 7.15
CA ALA A 320 2.10 -18.52 8.26
C ALA A 320 0.59 -18.30 7.97
N PHE A 321 0.24 -17.25 7.24
CA PHE A 321 -1.14 -16.86 6.95
C PHE A 321 -1.39 -16.70 5.45
N PRO A 322 -1.27 -17.79 4.65
CA PRO A 322 -1.33 -17.70 3.17
C PRO A 322 -2.68 -17.24 2.62
N ASN A 323 -3.74 -17.33 3.43
CA ASN A 323 -5.08 -16.89 3.05
C ASN A 323 -5.36 -15.42 3.39
N MET A 324 -4.45 -14.74 4.10
CA MET A 324 -4.53 -13.32 4.39
C MET A 324 -3.69 -12.54 3.39
N PHE A 325 -4.22 -11.45 2.83
CA PHE A 325 -3.37 -10.57 2.04
C PHE A 325 -2.52 -9.69 2.97
N LEU A 326 -1.29 -9.39 2.56
CA LEU A 326 -0.48 -8.36 3.19
C LEU A 326 -0.79 -7.00 2.57
N ALA A 327 -0.97 -5.99 3.40
CA ALA A 327 -1.25 -4.63 2.98
C ALA A 327 -0.24 -3.66 3.61
N PHE A 328 0.57 -3.01 2.79
CA PHE A 328 1.24 -1.79 3.21
C PHE A 328 0.19 -0.68 3.28
N THR A 329 -0.14 -0.23 4.47
CA THR A 329 -1.27 0.68 4.70
C THR A 329 -0.84 2.13 4.89
N GLU A 330 0.42 2.37 5.22
CA GLU A 330 0.95 3.72 5.43
C GLU A 330 2.48 3.78 5.36
N GLY A 331 2.99 4.87 4.79
CA GLY A 331 4.39 5.26 4.91
C GLY A 331 4.65 6.65 4.34
N CYS A 332 5.50 7.41 5.01
CA CYS A 332 6.00 8.68 4.53
C CYS A 332 7.42 8.93 5.08
N LYS A 333 8.11 9.93 4.55
CA LYS A 333 9.31 10.48 5.15
C LYS A 333 8.92 11.61 6.10
N GLU A 334 9.29 11.46 7.38
CA GLU A 334 9.07 12.45 8.43
C GLU A 334 10.10 13.58 8.38
N GLN A 335 9.91 14.61 9.23
CA GLN A 335 10.80 15.76 9.40
C GLN A 335 10.95 16.58 8.13
N PHE A 336 9.81 17.01 7.59
CA PHE A 336 9.73 17.81 6.38
C PHE A 336 10.67 19.02 6.38
N LYS A 337 11.33 19.22 5.23
CA LYS A 337 12.10 20.42 4.92
C LYS A 337 11.90 20.80 3.46
N MET A 338 11.44 22.02 3.22
CA MET A 338 11.13 22.48 1.87
C MET A 338 12.34 22.50 0.93
N ASP A 339 13.54 22.70 1.43
CA ASP A 339 14.79 22.67 0.66
C ASP A 339 15.26 21.26 0.27
N GLN A 340 14.63 20.22 0.80
CA GLN A 340 14.95 18.81 0.54
C GLN A 340 13.91 18.08 -0.34
N ILE A 341 12.88 18.75 -0.83
CA ILE A 341 11.79 18.10 -1.62
C ILE A 341 12.29 17.48 -2.95
N TYR A 342 13.48 17.84 -3.41
CA TYR A 342 14.10 17.27 -4.61
C TYR A 342 15.29 16.35 -4.31
N ASP A 343 15.43 15.89 -3.07
CA ASP A 343 16.43 14.90 -2.72
C ASP A 343 16.04 13.54 -3.29
N VAL A 344 16.96 12.90 -4.03
CA VAL A 344 16.73 11.58 -4.64
C VAL A 344 16.52 10.49 -3.60
N SER A 345 17.09 10.63 -2.41
CA SER A 345 16.93 9.67 -1.31
C SER A 345 15.45 9.49 -0.89
N LEU A 346 14.59 10.48 -1.11
CA LEU A 346 13.14 10.35 -0.92
C LEU A 346 12.57 9.28 -1.85
N GLY A 347 12.94 9.33 -3.13
CA GLY A 347 12.50 8.32 -4.11
C GLY A 347 13.09 6.95 -3.81
N GLU A 348 14.37 6.87 -3.45
CA GLU A 348 15.03 5.60 -3.10
C GLU A 348 14.40 4.92 -1.90
N LEU A 349 14.00 5.68 -0.88
CA LEU A 349 13.25 5.16 0.27
C LEU A 349 11.96 4.43 -0.19
N TYR A 350 11.19 5.07 -1.06
CA TYR A 350 9.96 4.50 -1.60
C TYR A 350 10.22 3.31 -2.51
N GLY A 351 11.15 3.43 -3.45
CA GLY A 351 11.50 2.34 -4.37
C GLY A 351 11.98 1.09 -3.63
N ARG A 352 12.89 1.25 -2.66
CA ARG A 352 13.39 0.15 -1.83
C ARG A 352 12.27 -0.56 -1.08
N ASN A 353 11.39 0.20 -0.43
CA ASN A 353 10.27 -0.39 0.30
C ASN A 353 9.31 -1.10 -0.65
N MET A 354 8.82 -0.43 -1.70
CA MET A 354 7.85 -1.02 -2.63
C MET A 354 8.35 -2.33 -3.26
N LEU A 355 9.58 -2.33 -3.79
CA LEU A 355 10.11 -3.51 -4.48
C LEU A 355 10.30 -4.70 -3.52
N ASN A 356 10.80 -4.45 -2.30
CA ASN A 356 10.94 -5.50 -1.30
C ASN A 356 9.59 -5.96 -0.75
N ASP A 357 8.67 -5.06 -0.44
CA ASP A 357 7.32 -5.37 0.05
C ASP A 357 6.60 -6.31 -0.93
N PHE A 358 6.61 -5.98 -2.23
CA PHE A 358 6.01 -6.84 -3.25
C PHE A 358 6.70 -8.21 -3.33
N ASN A 359 8.02 -8.26 -3.25
CA ASN A 359 8.77 -9.52 -3.25
C ASN A 359 8.46 -10.40 -2.03
N LYS A 360 8.01 -9.79 -0.93
CA LYS A 360 7.65 -10.48 0.32
C LYS A 360 6.14 -10.75 0.48
N GLY A 361 5.34 -10.55 -0.57
CA GLY A 361 3.94 -10.98 -0.61
C GLY A 361 2.88 -9.88 -0.50
N THR A 362 3.27 -8.61 -0.44
CA THR A 362 2.33 -7.49 -0.35
C THR A 362 1.43 -7.42 -1.57
N ALA A 363 0.13 -7.35 -1.32
CA ALA A 363 -0.90 -7.32 -2.35
C ALA A 363 -1.59 -5.95 -2.49
N LEU A 364 -1.53 -5.11 -1.47
CA LEU A 364 -2.07 -3.74 -1.48
C LEU A 364 -0.99 -2.80 -0.94
N TRP A 365 -0.77 -1.67 -1.62
CA TRP A 365 0.23 -0.71 -1.20
C TRP A 365 -0.35 0.70 -1.17
N THR A 366 -0.29 1.36 -0.01
CA THR A 366 -0.91 2.68 0.21
C THR A 366 0.09 3.64 0.82
N ASP A 367 0.45 4.66 0.04
CA ASP A 367 1.20 5.83 0.51
C ASP A 367 0.44 6.58 1.62
N TRP A 368 1.14 7.37 2.44
CA TRP A 368 0.48 8.27 3.38
C TRP A 368 -0.17 9.44 2.62
N ASN A 369 -0.01 10.67 3.08
CA ASN A 369 -0.68 11.81 2.46
C ASN A 369 -0.35 11.98 0.97
N VAL A 370 -1.34 11.92 0.10
CA VAL A 370 -1.12 12.16 -1.34
C VAL A 370 -0.71 13.60 -1.64
N LEU A 371 -1.01 14.55 -0.77
CA LEU A 371 -0.75 15.97 -0.98
C LEU A 371 -0.56 16.68 0.36
N LEU A 372 0.50 17.45 0.48
CA LEU A 372 0.74 18.33 1.61
C LEU A 372 1.11 19.75 1.13
N ASP A 373 0.99 20.73 2.02
CA ASP A 373 1.34 22.10 1.71
C ASP A 373 2.85 22.38 1.87
N GLU A 374 3.24 23.60 1.65
CA GLU A 374 4.64 24.08 1.72
C GLU A 374 5.28 23.95 3.11
N THR A 375 4.52 23.58 4.12
CA THR A 375 5.03 23.31 5.47
C THR A 375 5.19 21.80 5.76
N GLY A 376 4.75 20.94 4.83
CA GLY A 376 4.62 19.50 5.06
C GLY A 376 3.41 19.13 5.89
N GLY A 377 2.38 19.98 5.86
CA GLY A 377 1.11 19.86 6.57
C GLY A 377 -0.10 20.18 5.67
N PRO A 378 -1.20 20.68 6.25
CA PRO A 378 -1.40 21.07 7.66
C PRO A 378 -1.41 19.88 8.62
N ASN A 379 -0.93 20.10 9.84
CA ASN A 379 -0.87 19.10 10.90
C ASN A 379 -1.03 19.84 12.25
N HIS A 380 -1.99 19.40 13.08
CA HIS A 380 -2.34 20.12 14.30
C HIS A 380 -1.43 19.82 15.51
N VAL A 381 -0.52 18.85 15.37
CA VAL A 381 0.44 18.47 16.43
C VAL A 381 1.91 18.69 16.03
N GLY A 382 2.16 19.24 14.84
CA GLY A 382 3.51 19.57 14.37
C GLY A 382 4.33 18.40 13.84
N ASN A 383 3.69 17.30 13.48
CA ASN A 383 4.32 16.13 12.84
C ASN A 383 4.34 16.32 11.31
N PHE A 384 5.21 17.21 10.81
CA PHE A 384 5.28 17.53 9.38
C PHE A 384 6.05 16.46 8.59
N CYS A 385 5.51 16.08 7.42
CA CYS A 385 6.04 15.01 6.58
C CYS A 385 6.22 15.46 5.12
N PHE A 386 6.99 14.67 4.36
CA PHE A 386 7.02 14.76 2.91
C PHE A 386 5.79 14.06 2.31
N ALA A 387 5.51 14.37 1.06
CA ALA A 387 4.51 13.72 0.24
C ALA A 387 4.97 13.70 -1.22
N PRO A 388 4.48 12.79 -2.06
CA PRO A 388 4.87 12.74 -3.48
C PRO A 388 4.58 14.05 -4.24
N ILE A 389 3.55 14.78 -3.82
CA ILE A 389 3.27 16.14 -4.30
C ILE A 389 3.21 17.11 -3.12
N ILE A 390 3.98 18.18 -3.20
CA ILE A 390 3.92 19.34 -2.31
C ILE A 390 3.34 20.52 -3.09
N ALA A 391 2.32 21.18 -2.53
CA ALA A 391 1.66 22.33 -3.14
C ALA A 391 1.93 23.59 -2.31
N ASP A 392 2.63 24.56 -2.88
CA ASP A 392 2.75 25.87 -2.23
C ASP A 392 1.45 26.66 -2.39
N THR A 393 0.67 26.68 -1.32
CA THR A 393 -0.67 27.32 -1.30
C THR A 393 -0.59 28.85 -1.39
N ARG A 394 0.57 29.45 -1.18
CA ARG A 394 0.82 30.90 -1.25
C ARG A 394 1.10 31.35 -2.69
N THR A 395 1.83 30.52 -3.45
CA THR A 395 2.26 30.85 -4.84
C THR A 395 1.41 30.13 -5.88
N GLY A 396 0.76 29.01 -5.51
CA GLY A 396 0.06 28.13 -6.43
C GLY A 396 0.98 27.18 -7.19
N GLU A 397 2.26 27.05 -6.80
CA GLU A 397 3.18 26.10 -7.39
C GLU A 397 2.92 24.67 -6.92
N VAL A 398 3.18 23.71 -7.81
CA VAL A 398 3.05 22.26 -7.54
C VAL A 398 4.41 21.62 -7.75
N HIS A 399 4.92 20.98 -6.71
CA HIS A 399 6.23 20.34 -6.72
C HIS A 399 6.06 18.82 -6.69
N TYR A 400 6.63 18.15 -7.70
CA TYR A 400 6.68 16.70 -7.78
C TYR A 400 8.03 16.23 -7.22
N THR A 401 8.00 15.49 -6.12
CA THR A 401 9.20 14.96 -5.45
C THR A 401 9.71 13.71 -6.17
N TYR A 402 10.88 13.18 -5.78
CA TYR A 402 11.34 11.89 -6.30
C TYR A 402 10.46 10.72 -5.85
N GLU A 403 9.75 10.83 -4.73
CA GLU A 403 8.73 9.86 -4.31
C GLU A 403 7.71 9.61 -5.43
N TYR A 404 7.15 10.70 -6.01
CA TYR A 404 6.19 10.63 -7.11
C TYR A 404 6.72 9.82 -8.30
N TYR A 405 7.97 10.07 -8.71
CA TYR A 405 8.53 9.41 -9.88
C TYR A 405 8.88 7.95 -9.60
N TYR A 406 9.40 7.63 -8.42
CA TYR A 406 9.74 6.25 -8.04
C TYR A 406 8.48 5.38 -7.90
N ILE A 407 7.44 5.88 -7.24
CA ILE A 407 6.13 5.21 -7.20
C ILE A 407 5.60 4.99 -8.62
N GLY A 408 5.77 5.97 -9.51
CA GLY A 408 5.33 5.92 -10.89
C GLY A 408 5.94 4.79 -11.71
N HIS A 409 7.16 4.36 -11.41
CA HIS A 409 7.77 3.18 -12.04
C HIS A 409 7.03 1.89 -11.77
N VAL A 410 6.32 1.82 -10.66
CA VAL A 410 5.50 0.68 -10.28
C VAL A 410 4.04 0.90 -10.70
N SER A 411 3.39 1.92 -10.16
CA SER A 411 1.93 2.09 -10.24
C SER A 411 1.40 2.37 -11.64
N LYS A 412 2.20 3.04 -12.51
CA LYS A 412 1.78 3.29 -13.91
C LYS A 412 1.75 2.03 -14.76
N TYR A 413 2.57 1.04 -14.46
CA TYR A 413 2.82 -0.09 -15.33
C TYR A 413 2.28 -1.40 -14.78
N ILE A 414 2.24 -1.58 -13.46
CA ILE A 414 1.68 -2.75 -12.78
C ILE A 414 0.25 -2.42 -12.36
N LYS A 415 -0.73 -3.16 -12.89
CA LYS A 415 -2.16 -2.86 -12.73
C LYS A 415 -2.83 -3.74 -11.67
N PRO A 416 -3.97 -3.32 -11.07
CA PRO A 416 -4.78 -4.23 -10.26
C PRO A 416 -5.05 -5.54 -11.00
N GLY A 417 -5.01 -6.66 -10.28
CA GLY A 417 -5.11 -8.01 -10.86
C GLY A 417 -3.81 -8.60 -11.38
N SER A 418 -2.74 -7.80 -11.55
CA SER A 418 -1.42 -8.31 -11.98
C SER A 418 -0.90 -9.36 -11.03
N GLN A 419 -0.28 -10.39 -11.60
CA GLN A 419 0.33 -11.51 -10.87
C GLN A 419 1.81 -11.22 -10.64
N ARG A 420 2.30 -11.17 -9.40
CA ARG A 420 3.74 -11.17 -9.15
C ARG A 420 4.33 -12.49 -9.62
N ILE A 421 5.45 -12.42 -10.32
CA ILE A 421 6.15 -13.59 -10.90
C ILE A 421 7.56 -13.72 -10.33
N GLY A 422 8.21 -14.86 -10.59
CA GLY A 422 9.56 -15.14 -10.13
C GLY A 422 10.57 -14.12 -10.64
N ASN A 423 11.38 -13.57 -9.74
CA ASN A 423 12.52 -12.72 -10.11
C ASN A 423 13.63 -12.82 -9.06
N SER A 424 14.85 -12.66 -9.52
CA SER A 424 16.04 -12.57 -8.66
C SER A 424 17.13 -11.75 -9.33
N SER A 425 18.03 -11.17 -8.53
CA SER A 425 19.23 -10.50 -8.99
C SER A 425 20.47 -11.24 -8.46
N ASN A 426 21.52 -11.33 -9.25
CA ASN A 426 22.82 -11.79 -8.77
C ASN A 426 23.74 -10.66 -8.29
N ARG A 427 23.21 -9.44 -8.15
CA ARG A 427 23.90 -8.27 -7.58
C ARG A 427 23.02 -7.64 -6.52
N ALA A 428 23.52 -7.58 -5.30
CA ALA A 428 22.78 -7.00 -4.16
C ALA A 428 22.44 -5.50 -4.36
N ALA A 429 23.24 -4.77 -5.15
CA ALA A 429 22.98 -3.39 -5.48
C ALA A 429 21.76 -3.19 -6.42
N LEU A 430 21.32 -4.23 -7.11
CA LEU A 430 20.16 -4.19 -8.00
C LEU A 430 18.94 -4.81 -7.32
N ILE A 431 18.05 -3.98 -6.82
CA ILE A 431 16.76 -4.41 -6.28
C ILE A 431 15.76 -4.50 -7.44
N SER A 432 15.01 -5.60 -7.56
CA SER A 432 14.04 -5.74 -8.64
C SER A 432 12.77 -6.46 -8.20
N THR A 433 11.67 -6.20 -8.92
CA THR A 433 10.43 -6.97 -8.83
C THR A 433 9.84 -7.18 -10.22
N ALA A 434 9.05 -8.22 -10.43
CA ALA A 434 8.44 -8.52 -11.71
C ALA A 434 6.98 -8.96 -11.57
N PHE A 435 6.15 -8.48 -12.51
CA PHE A 435 4.72 -8.77 -12.57
C PHE A 435 4.29 -9.12 -13.99
N MET A 436 3.26 -9.95 -14.08
CA MET A 436 2.51 -10.20 -15.30
C MET A 436 1.14 -9.54 -15.19
N ASN A 437 0.87 -8.55 -16.04
CA ASN A 437 -0.43 -7.92 -16.14
C ASN A 437 -1.45 -8.89 -16.77
N GLU A 438 -2.75 -8.67 -16.53
CA GLU A 438 -3.81 -9.53 -17.07
C GLU A 438 -3.86 -9.54 -18.61
N ASN A 439 -3.36 -8.49 -19.27
CA ASN A 439 -3.23 -8.41 -20.73
C ASN A 439 -1.99 -9.14 -21.28
N GLY A 440 -1.20 -9.79 -20.41
CA GLY A 440 0.01 -10.54 -20.78
C GLY A 440 1.28 -9.70 -20.89
N GLU A 441 1.24 -8.41 -20.55
CA GLU A 441 2.45 -7.59 -20.44
C GLU A 441 3.28 -8.01 -19.22
N LEU A 442 4.56 -8.26 -19.43
CA LEU A 442 5.53 -8.52 -18.38
C LEU A 442 6.23 -7.22 -18.00
N VAL A 443 6.11 -6.82 -16.75
CA VAL A 443 6.69 -5.58 -16.21
C VAL A 443 7.77 -5.95 -15.21
N THR A 444 8.99 -5.48 -15.44
CA THR A 444 10.11 -5.60 -14.49
C THR A 444 10.55 -4.21 -14.06
N VAL A 445 10.59 -3.98 -12.75
CA VAL A 445 11.11 -2.74 -12.15
C VAL A 445 12.46 -3.06 -11.52
N ILE A 446 13.48 -2.24 -11.82
CA ILE A 446 14.86 -2.43 -11.36
C ILE A 446 15.34 -1.11 -10.77
N MET A 447 15.90 -1.15 -9.57
CA MET A 447 16.48 0.01 -8.88
C MET A 447 17.94 -0.24 -8.56
N ASN A 448 18.78 0.77 -8.75
CA ASN A 448 20.18 0.81 -8.37
C ASN A 448 20.38 1.96 -7.37
N GLU A 449 20.66 1.63 -6.10
CA GLU A 449 20.95 2.60 -5.04
C GLU A 449 22.45 2.85 -4.85
N SER A 450 23.30 2.18 -5.61
CA SER A 450 24.74 2.33 -5.45
C SER A 450 25.28 3.55 -6.19
N ASP A 451 26.48 3.99 -5.82
CA ASP A 451 27.22 5.07 -6.47
C ASP A 451 27.87 4.66 -7.82
N GLN A 452 27.55 3.48 -8.34
CA GLN A 452 28.14 2.92 -9.56
C GLN A 452 27.08 2.62 -10.60
N ASP A 453 27.37 2.97 -11.85
CA ASP A 453 26.60 2.47 -12.99
C ASP A 453 26.83 0.99 -13.15
N ILE A 454 25.77 0.22 -13.33
CA ILE A 454 25.83 -1.24 -13.47
C ILE A 454 25.27 -1.65 -14.83
N GLU A 455 26.16 -2.17 -15.72
CA GLU A 455 25.70 -2.87 -16.92
C GLU A 455 25.09 -4.22 -16.49
N THR A 456 23.88 -4.52 -16.91
CA THR A 456 23.14 -5.71 -16.48
C THR A 456 22.37 -6.31 -17.65
N TYR A 457 21.93 -7.55 -17.48
CA TYR A 457 21.04 -8.22 -18.40
C TYR A 457 19.69 -8.50 -17.72
N LEU A 458 18.59 -8.18 -18.38
CA LEU A 458 17.29 -8.74 -18.02
C LEU A 458 17.10 -10.05 -18.78
N TRP A 459 17.19 -11.17 -18.07
CA TRP A 459 17.17 -12.50 -18.65
C TRP A 459 15.83 -13.21 -18.38
N ILE A 460 15.22 -13.72 -19.45
CA ILE A 460 13.96 -14.45 -19.42
C ILE A 460 14.10 -15.68 -20.34
N GLU A 461 14.08 -16.89 -19.78
CA GLU A 461 14.04 -18.16 -20.53
C GLU A 461 14.96 -18.21 -21.76
N GLY A 462 16.24 -17.95 -21.58
CA GLY A 462 17.25 -18.08 -22.65
C GLY A 462 17.33 -16.91 -23.62
N GLN A 463 16.67 -15.80 -23.32
CA GLN A 463 16.81 -14.53 -24.03
C GLN A 463 17.09 -13.41 -23.04
N ALA A 464 17.88 -12.42 -23.44
CA ALA A 464 18.18 -11.29 -22.58
C ALA A 464 18.20 -9.96 -23.35
N ALA A 465 17.81 -8.89 -22.65
CA ALA A 465 18.07 -7.54 -23.06
C ALA A 465 19.22 -6.97 -22.22
N LYS A 466 20.19 -6.34 -22.89
CA LYS A 466 21.25 -5.58 -22.21
C LYS A 466 20.71 -4.25 -21.75
N LEU A 467 20.93 -3.91 -20.49
CA LEU A 467 20.49 -2.67 -19.84
C LEU A 467 21.68 -2.00 -19.16
N SER A 468 21.61 -0.68 -19.02
CA SER A 468 22.42 0.06 -18.08
C SER A 468 21.52 0.48 -16.92
N ALA A 469 21.92 0.20 -15.69
CA ALA A 469 21.28 0.68 -14.47
C ALA A 469 22.20 1.76 -13.86
N PRO A 470 21.97 3.03 -14.18
CA PRO A 470 22.81 4.12 -13.66
C PRO A 470 22.78 4.20 -12.13
N ALA A 471 23.82 4.77 -11.54
CA ALA A 471 23.85 5.08 -10.12
C ALA A 471 22.61 5.91 -9.72
N HIS A 472 22.05 5.63 -8.55
CA HIS A 472 20.88 6.35 -7.99
C HIS A 472 19.71 6.48 -8.98
N SER A 473 19.29 5.35 -9.56
CA SER A 473 18.23 5.31 -10.56
C SER A 473 17.22 4.19 -10.33
N ILE A 474 16.05 4.38 -10.93
CA ILE A 474 15.03 3.35 -11.06
C ILE A 474 14.56 3.27 -12.51
N GLN A 475 14.32 2.07 -13.00
CA GLN A 475 13.86 1.84 -14.36
C GLN A 475 12.78 0.77 -14.43
N THR A 476 11.90 0.91 -15.41
CA THR A 476 10.83 -0.04 -15.70
C THR A 476 10.97 -0.55 -17.12
N VAL A 477 10.94 -1.86 -17.28
CA VAL A 477 10.96 -2.56 -18.56
C VAL A 477 9.60 -3.21 -18.78
N VAL A 478 8.92 -2.87 -19.88
CA VAL A 478 7.58 -3.39 -20.24
C VAL A 478 7.70 -4.16 -21.55
N LEU A 479 7.47 -5.48 -21.48
CA LEU A 479 7.59 -6.44 -22.59
C LEU A 479 6.23 -6.94 -23.06
#